data_04b67ddc534a28a4d4cf393af61743d3
#
_entry.id   04b67ddc534a28a4d4cf393af61743d3
#
_cell.length_a   1.000
_cell.length_b   1.000
_cell.length_c   1.000
_cell.angle_alpha   90.00
_cell.angle_beta   90.00
_cell.angle_gamma   90.00
#
_symmetry.space_group_name_H-M   'P 1'
#
loop_
_entity.id
_entity.type
_entity.pdbx_description
1 polymer ?
#
loop_
_entity_poly.entity_id
_entity_poly.type
_entity_poly.pdbx_seq_one_letter_code
_entity_poly.pdbx_strand_id
1 'polypeptide(L)'
;MIRRLVFLGAVAGALLALLAPTALAGASHGSATIRNLGGDVVGWAQLTEDATGTVHVNVHVNGISAGPHGIHIHNTGDCTPPFTAAGSHHNPLGATHGSHAGDLPNLEVNVAGVGHLDAVTNLATLTSGPVSIFDANGSALIIHAGTDDLVTDPTGNSGGRIACGVIVAE
;
A
#
# COMPACT_ATOMS: atom_id res chain seq x y z
N MET A 1 24.40 43.30 -71.07
CA MET A 1 24.02 43.55 -69.64
C MET A 1 23.13 42.48 -69.24
N ILE A 2 23.66 41.50 -68.43
CA ILE A 2 22.92 40.33 -67.97
C ILE A 2 22.65 40.53 -66.47
N ARG A 3 21.35 40.76 -66.11
CA ARG A 3 20.91 40.84 -64.70
C ARG A 3 20.79 39.44 -64.10
N ARG A 4 21.62 39.12 -63.10
CA ARG A 4 21.47 37.91 -62.31
C ARG A 4 20.41 38.13 -61.22
N LEU A 5 19.31 37.36 -61.27
CA LEU A 5 18.34 37.24 -60.18
C LEU A 5 18.92 36.29 -59.12
N VAL A 6 19.03 36.81 -57.88
CA VAL A 6 19.36 36.00 -56.71
C VAL A 6 18.04 35.62 -56.03
N PHE A 7 17.74 34.31 -56.01
CA PHE A 7 16.60 33.77 -55.23
C PHE A 7 17.09 33.53 -53.79
N LEU A 8 16.57 34.29 -52.82
CA LEU A 8 16.69 33.95 -51.42
C LEU A 8 15.62 32.89 -51.07
N GLY A 9 16.05 31.66 -50.85
CA GLY A 9 15.20 30.61 -50.30
C GLY A 9 15.07 30.79 -48.78
N ALA A 10 13.88 31.06 -48.30
CA ALA A 10 13.58 31.02 -46.85
C ALA A 10 13.38 29.58 -46.39
N VAL A 11 14.28 29.05 -45.56
CA VAL A 11 14.11 27.77 -44.91
C VAL A 11 13.26 27.98 -43.65
N ALA A 12 11.99 27.58 -43.70
CA ALA A 12 11.11 27.55 -42.54
C ALA A 12 11.45 26.25 -41.72
N GLY A 13 12.19 26.44 -40.64
CA GLY A 13 12.42 25.36 -39.66
C GLY A 13 11.17 25.10 -38.86
N ALA A 14 10.52 23.94 -39.07
CA ALA A 14 9.43 23.48 -38.23
C ALA A 14 10.03 22.95 -36.89
N LEU A 15 9.77 23.68 -35.80
CA LEU A 15 10.09 23.24 -34.43
C LEU A 15 9.10 22.13 -34.04
N LEU A 16 9.53 20.87 -34.11
CA LEU A 16 8.74 19.74 -33.61
C LEU A 16 8.88 19.71 -32.09
N ALA A 17 7.88 20.24 -31.37
CA ALA A 17 7.80 20.10 -29.92
C ALA A 17 7.52 18.63 -29.59
N LEU A 18 8.52 17.90 -29.09
CA LEU A 18 8.35 16.59 -28.50
C LEU A 18 7.55 16.76 -27.20
N LEU A 19 6.24 16.47 -27.26
CA LEU A 19 5.43 16.25 -26.06
C LEU A 19 5.96 14.97 -25.39
N ALA A 20 6.75 15.13 -24.32
CA ALA A 20 7.10 14.02 -23.46
C ALA A 20 5.78 13.43 -22.89
N PRO A 21 5.58 12.11 -22.93
CA PRO A 21 4.44 11.52 -22.27
C PRO A 21 4.53 11.86 -20.78
N THR A 22 3.52 12.54 -20.25
CA THR A 22 3.34 12.64 -18.80
C THR A 22 3.12 11.22 -18.32
N ALA A 23 4.09 10.67 -17.57
CA ALA A 23 3.86 9.43 -16.86
C ALA A 23 2.59 9.63 -16.01
N LEU A 24 1.56 8.82 -16.23
CA LEU A 24 0.45 8.75 -15.30
C LEU A 24 1.08 8.45 -13.94
N ALA A 25 0.90 9.36 -12.98
CA ALA A 25 1.20 9.05 -11.60
C ALA A 25 0.45 7.75 -11.27
N GLY A 26 1.15 6.74 -10.76
CA GLY A 26 0.52 5.51 -10.30
C GLY A 26 -0.58 5.82 -9.28
N ALA A 27 -1.46 4.88 -9.03
CA ALA A 27 -2.53 5.06 -8.06
C ALA A 27 -1.93 5.55 -6.73
N SER A 28 -2.36 6.72 -6.27
CA SER A 28 -1.93 7.29 -4.98
C SER A 28 -2.92 6.95 -3.86
N HIS A 29 -3.94 6.15 -4.18
CA HIS A 29 -4.99 5.73 -3.26
C HIS A 29 -5.22 4.23 -3.35
N GLY A 30 -5.56 3.65 -2.19
CA GLY A 30 -5.97 2.26 -2.09
C GLY A 30 -6.97 2.07 -0.99
N SER A 31 -7.79 1.01 -1.09
CA SER A 31 -8.76 0.66 -0.06
C SER A 31 -8.82 -0.84 0.16
N ALA A 32 -9.34 -1.22 1.33
CA ALA A 32 -9.61 -2.62 1.65
C ALA A 32 -10.90 -2.75 2.47
N THR A 33 -11.76 -3.69 2.08
CA THR A 33 -12.85 -4.16 2.94
C THR A 33 -12.34 -5.31 3.80
N ILE A 34 -12.34 -5.15 5.12
CA ILE A 34 -11.79 -6.10 6.08
C ILE A 34 -12.89 -7.09 6.50
N ARG A 35 -12.57 -8.40 6.40
CA ARG A 35 -13.49 -9.49 6.78
C ARG A 35 -12.84 -10.41 7.80
N ASN A 36 -13.66 -10.94 8.71
CA ASN A 36 -13.23 -11.97 9.67
C ASN A 36 -13.18 -13.37 9.00
N LEU A 37 -12.80 -14.38 9.77
CA LEU A 37 -12.76 -15.78 9.31
C LEU A 37 -14.12 -16.34 8.88
N GLY A 38 -15.20 -15.79 9.38
CA GLY A 38 -16.58 -16.14 9.00
C GLY A 38 -17.06 -15.46 7.70
N GLY A 39 -16.27 -14.51 7.17
CA GLY A 39 -16.60 -13.72 5.98
C GLY A 39 -17.40 -12.45 6.26
N ASP A 40 -17.73 -12.16 7.54
CA ASP A 40 -18.44 -10.94 7.91
C ASP A 40 -17.53 -9.71 7.71
N VAL A 41 -18.09 -8.62 7.23
CA VAL A 41 -17.38 -7.34 7.16
C VAL A 41 -17.23 -6.80 8.57
N VAL A 42 -15.97 -6.65 9.00
CA VAL A 42 -15.62 -6.12 10.33
C VAL A 42 -14.91 -4.78 10.24
N GLY A 43 -14.68 -4.24 9.03
CA GLY A 43 -14.04 -2.94 8.90
C GLY A 43 -13.65 -2.59 7.48
N TRP A 44 -12.90 -1.50 7.39
CA TRP A 44 -12.32 -0.99 6.16
C TRP A 44 -10.97 -0.32 6.44
N ALA A 45 -10.16 -0.21 5.41
CA ALA A 45 -8.95 0.57 5.42
C ALA A 45 -8.89 1.49 4.19
N GLN A 46 -8.28 2.66 4.36
CA GLN A 46 -7.90 3.57 3.29
C GLN A 46 -6.41 3.87 3.38
N LEU A 47 -5.76 3.89 2.24
CA LEU A 47 -4.35 4.21 2.09
C LEU A 47 -4.21 5.35 1.10
N THR A 48 -3.38 6.33 1.43
CA THR A 48 -3.12 7.48 0.54
C THR A 48 -1.63 7.79 0.57
N GLU A 49 -0.99 7.80 -0.60
CA GLU A 49 0.39 8.26 -0.74
C GLU A 49 0.39 9.74 -1.08
N ASP A 50 1.05 10.55 -0.26
CA ASP A 50 1.17 11.98 -0.49
C ASP A 50 2.32 12.32 -1.46
N ALA A 51 2.43 13.60 -1.82
CA ALA A 51 3.44 14.08 -2.75
C ALA A 51 4.90 13.91 -2.27
N THR A 52 5.10 13.57 -1.00
CA THR A 52 6.43 13.30 -0.41
C THR A 52 6.78 11.80 -0.43
N GLY A 53 5.84 10.93 -0.86
CA GLY A 53 5.98 9.48 -0.85
C GLY A 53 5.66 8.85 0.52
N THR A 54 5.01 9.60 1.43
CA THR A 54 4.54 9.08 2.70
C THR A 54 3.17 8.43 2.51
N VAL A 55 3.01 7.18 2.92
CA VAL A 55 1.73 6.47 2.89
C VAL A 55 1.03 6.66 4.23
N HIS A 56 -0.16 7.25 4.17
CA HIS A 56 -1.09 7.38 5.29
C HIS A 56 -2.03 6.19 5.26
N VAL A 57 -2.16 5.50 6.40
CA VAL A 57 -3.01 4.32 6.55
C VAL A 57 -4.06 4.60 7.61
N ASN A 58 -5.32 4.61 7.21
CA ASN A 58 -6.46 4.80 8.10
C ASN A 58 -7.28 3.51 8.14
N VAL A 59 -7.51 2.95 9.33
CA VAL A 59 -8.24 1.69 9.54
C VAL A 59 -9.33 1.89 10.57
N HIS A 60 -10.53 1.40 10.25
CA HIS A 60 -11.65 1.30 11.18
C HIS A 60 -12.15 -0.13 11.26
N VAL A 61 -12.33 -0.64 12.47
CA VAL A 61 -12.90 -1.97 12.70
C VAL A 61 -13.99 -1.97 13.76
N ASN A 62 -14.85 -2.98 13.69
CA ASN A 62 -15.89 -3.26 14.66
C ASN A 62 -16.05 -4.78 14.80
N GLY A 63 -16.29 -5.26 16.01
CA GLY A 63 -16.45 -6.69 16.29
C GLY A 63 -15.14 -7.47 16.41
N ILE A 64 -14.03 -6.75 16.63
CA ILE A 64 -12.73 -7.34 17.01
C ILE A 64 -12.62 -7.39 18.54
N SER A 65 -11.92 -8.37 19.10
CA SER A 65 -11.67 -8.46 20.55
C SER A 65 -10.98 -7.19 21.07
N ALA A 66 -11.26 -6.82 22.32
CA ALA A 66 -10.62 -5.66 22.93
C ALA A 66 -9.12 -5.91 23.21
N GLY A 67 -8.32 -4.87 23.05
CA GLY A 67 -6.87 -4.87 23.27
C GLY A 67 -6.07 -4.46 22.05
N PRO A 68 -4.74 -4.44 22.15
CA PRO A 68 -3.86 -4.20 21.02
C PRO A 68 -3.76 -5.43 20.12
N HIS A 69 -3.78 -5.21 18.82
CA HIS A 69 -3.64 -6.23 17.78
C HIS A 69 -2.55 -5.84 16.79
N GLY A 70 -1.63 -6.75 16.50
CA GLY A 70 -0.72 -6.58 15.38
C GLY A 70 -1.51 -6.42 14.08
N ILE A 71 -1.12 -5.48 13.26
CA ILE A 71 -1.71 -5.23 11.96
C ILE A 71 -0.61 -4.97 10.93
N HIS A 72 -0.64 -5.71 9.81
CA HIS A 72 0.44 -5.65 8.83
C HIS A 72 -0.10 -5.72 7.41
N ILE A 73 0.63 -5.13 6.48
CA ILE A 73 0.46 -5.38 5.05
C ILE A 73 1.23 -6.65 4.70
N HIS A 74 0.56 -7.63 4.14
CA HIS A 74 1.12 -8.90 3.69
C HIS A 74 1.38 -8.91 2.18
N ASN A 75 2.31 -9.77 1.73
CA ASN A 75 2.90 -9.75 0.40
C ASN A 75 2.06 -10.41 -0.70
N THR A 76 0.80 -10.79 -0.41
CA THR A 76 -0.10 -11.37 -1.42
C THR A 76 -1.54 -10.92 -1.18
N GLY A 77 -2.20 -10.46 -2.23
CA GLY A 77 -3.60 -10.00 -2.20
C GLY A 77 -4.59 -11.16 -2.16
N ASP A 78 -4.45 -12.09 -1.19
CA ASP A 78 -5.32 -13.25 -1.03
C ASP A 78 -5.81 -13.39 0.42
N CYS A 79 -7.12 -13.18 0.60
CA CYS A 79 -7.81 -13.32 1.89
C CYS A 79 -8.63 -14.61 1.99
N THR A 80 -8.21 -15.68 1.31
CA THR A 80 -8.84 -17.01 1.48
C THR A 80 -8.62 -17.52 2.91
N PRO A 81 -9.67 -17.80 3.71
CA PRO A 81 -9.53 -18.31 5.07
C PRO A 81 -8.72 -19.64 5.12
N PRO A 82 -7.84 -19.81 6.10
CA PRO A 82 -7.58 -18.98 7.28
C PRO A 82 -6.55 -17.86 7.06
N PHE A 83 -6.51 -17.24 5.90
CA PHE A 83 -5.66 -16.11 5.49
C PHE A 83 -4.16 -16.43 5.35
N THR A 84 -3.80 -17.70 5.32
CA THR A 84 -2.39 -18.12 5.13
C THR A 84 -1.88 -17.81 3.72
N ALA A 85 -2.78 -17.75 2.74
CA ALA A 85 -2.45 -17.42 1.35
C ALA A 85 -1.95 -15.96 1.17
N ALA A 86 -2.26 -15.06 2.13
CA ALA A 86 -1.69 -13.71 2.14
C ALA A 86 -0.16 -13.68 2.31
N GLY A 87 0.47 -14.81 2.66
CA GLY A 87 1.93 -14.93 2.78
C GLY A 87 2.48 -14.32 4.06
N SER A 88 3.72 -13.83 4.03
CA SER A 88 4.41 -13.09 5.10
C SER A 88 4.15 -11.60 5.02
N HIS A 89 4.68 -10.82 5.97
CA HIS A 89 4.70 -9.37 5.87
C HIS A 89 5.32 -8.93 4.53
N HIS A 90 4.81 -7.86 3.94
CA HIS A 90 5.39 -7.27 2.74
C HIS A 90 6.79 -6.76 3.06
N ASN A 91 7.81 -7.48 2.58
CA ASN A 91 9.22 -7.26 2.91
C ASN A 91 10.13 -7.49 1.69
N PRO A 92 9.96 -6.74 0.61
CA PRO A 92 10.72 -6.96 -0.63
C PRO A 92 12.23 -6.67 -0.48
N LEU A 93 12.64 -5.91 0.54
CA LEU A 93 14.04 -5.56 0.79
C LEU A 93 14.74 -6.49 1.79
N GLY A 94 14.03 -7.46 2.40
CA GLY A 94 14.60 -8.40 3.36
C GLY A 94 15.08 -7.76 4.66
N ALA A 95 14.36 -6.73 5.15
CA ALA A 95 14.61 -6.12 6.45
C ALA A 95 14.23 -7.07 7.60
N THR A 96 14.60 -6.74 8.83
CA THR A 96 14.10 -7.39 10.04
C THR A 96 12.77 -6.79 10.47
N HIS A 97 12.00 -7.53 11.30
CA HIS A 97 10.71 -7.06 11.82
C HIS A 97 10.83 -5.72 12.56
N GLY A 98 9.80 -4.90 12.45
CA GLY A 98 9.79 -3.49 12.84
C GLY A 98 10.33 -2.54 11.75
N SER A 99 10.85 -3.11 10.64
CA SER A 99 11.34 -2.37 9.49
C SER A 99 10.93 -3.00 8.15
N HIS A 100 10.02 -3.98 8.15
CA HIS A 100 9.42 -4.47 6.92
C HIS A 100 8.59 -3.35 6.26
N ALA A 101 8.46 -3.37 4.96
CA ALA A 101 7.61 -2.42 4.25
C ALA A 101 6.13 -2.51 4.67
N GLY A 102 5.71 -3.67 5.18
CA GLY A 102 4.34 -3.92 5.63
C GLY A 102 4.10 -3.73 7.12
N ASP A 103 5.11 -3.40 7.93
CA ASP A 103 4.92 -3.25 9.37
C ASP A 103 4.21 -1.93 9.69
N LEU A 104 3.24 -2.00 10.60
CA LEU A 104 2.45 -0.88 11.10
C LEU A 104 2.40 -0.90 12.63
N PRO A 105 2.08 0.21 13.31
CA PRO A 105 1.78 0.21 14.75
C PRO A 105 0.59 -0.68 15.06
N ASN A 106 0.51 -1.19 16.31
CA ASN A 106 -0.64 -1.96 16.76
C ASN A 106 -1.96 -1.19 16.59
N LEU A 107 -3.00 -1.92 16.19
CA LEU A 107 -4.38 -1.44 16.20
C LEU A 107 -4.95 -1.56 17.61
N GLU A 108 -5.34 -0.44 18.21
CA GLU A 108 -5.99 -0.42 19.52
C GLU A 108 -7.50 -0.61 19.38
N VAL A 109 -8.03 -1.65 20.02
CA VAL A 109 -9.47 -1.97 20.03
C VAL A 109 -10.02 -1.78 21.44
N ASN A 110 -11.08 -0.99 21.56
CA ASN A 110 -11.73 -0.69 22.85
C ASN A 110 -12.64 -1.84 23.32
N VAL A 111 -13.15 -1.73 24.54
CA VAL A 111 -14.01 -2.74 25.17
C VAL A 111 -15.35 -2.99 24.45
N ALA A 112 -15.75 -2.09 23.54
CA ALA A 112 -16.93 -2.25 22.69
C ALA A 112 -16.60 -2.97 21.36
N GLY A 113 -15.33 -3.39 21.17
CA GLY A 113 -14.89 -4.07 19.94
C GLY A 113 -14.64 -3.12 18.77
N VAL A 114 -14.54 -1.81 19.04
CA VAL A 114 -14.28 -0.78 18.02
C VAL A 114 -12.82 -0.37 18.07
N GLY A 115 -12.12 -0.43 16.95
CA GLY A 115 -10.74 -0.03 16.79
C GLY A 115 -10.56 1.00 15.69
N HIS A 116 -9.54 1.84 15.86
CA HIS A 116 -9.12 2.84 14.89
C HIS A 116 -7.60 2.94 14.88
N LEU A 117 -7.02 2.99 13.69
CA LEU A 117 -5.60 3.25 13.47
C LEU A 117 -5.45 4.37 12.45
N ASP A 118 -4.71 5.41 12.84
CA ASP A 118 -4.10 6.38 11.93
C ASP A 118 -2.59 6.21 12.01
N ALA A 119 -1.99 5.75 10.93
CA ALA A 119 -0.56 5.51 10.85
C ALA A 119 0.03 6.13 9.59
N VAL A 120 1.34 6.34 9.62
CA VAL A 120 2.11 6.74 8.44
C VAL A 120 3.31 5.80 8.28
N THR A 121 3.67 5.52 7.03
CA THR A 121 4.88 4.77 6.71
C THR A 121 5.58 5.34 5.49
N ASN A 122 6.91 5.32 5.51
CA ASN A 122 7.78 5.61 4.36
C ASN A 122 8.48 4.34 3.87
N LEU A 123 8.11 3.17 4.42
CA LEU A 123 8.72 1.88 4.09
C LEU A 123 8.05 1.21 2.89
N ALA A 124 6.80 1.59 2.59
CA ALA A 124 6.02 1.12 1.45
C ALA A 124 5.60 2.28 0.55
N THR A 125 5.21 1.99 -0.69
CA THR A 125 4.61 2.95 -1.63
C THR A 125 3.33 2.39 -2.25
N LEU A 126 2.41 3.26 -2.66
CA LEU A 126 1.28 2.90 -3.54
C LEU A 126 1.69 3.06 -5.01
N THR A 127 2.57 3.99 -5.30
CA THR A 127 3.18 4.16 -6.62
C THR A 127 4.12 3.00 -6.93
N SER A 128 4.37 2.75 -8.22
CA SER A 128 5.25 1.66 -8.68
C SER A 128 6.68 1.85 -8.18
N GLY A 129 7.29 0.77 -7.72
CA GLY A 129 8.65 0.79 -7.17
C GLY A 129 8.99 -0.51 -6.44
N PRO A 130 10.19 -0.63 -5.89
CA PRO A 130 10.66 -1.87 -5.27
C PRO A 130 9.92 -2.23 -3.96
N VAL A 131 9.24 -1.28 -3.34
CA VAL A 131 8.45 -1.48 -2.10
C VAL A 131 6.95 -1.19 -2.32
N SER A 132 6.51 -1.23 -3.59
CA SER A 132 5.11 -1.01 -3.92
C SER A 132 4.23 -2.14 -3.40
N ILE A 133 3.12 -1.79 -2.72
CA ILE A 133 2.10 -2.75 -2.31
C ILE A 133 1.17 -3.16 -3.47
N PHE A 134 1.26 -2.46 -4.61
CA PHE A 134 0.58 -2.82 -5.86
C PHE A 134 1.54 -3.51 -6.83
N ASP A 135 2.24 -4.52 -6.33
CA ASP A 135 3.09 -5.39 -7.14
C ASP A 135 2.25 -6.47 -7.89
N ALA A 136 2.92 -7.40 -8.57
CA ALA A 136 2.26 -8.45 -9.35
C ALA A 136 1.41 -9.42 -8.51
N ASN A 137 1.70 -9.57 -7.22
CA ASN A 137 0.99 -10.46 -6.30
C ASN A 137 -0.14 -9.74 -5.57
N GLY A 138 -0.15 -8.40 -5.62
CA GLY A 138 -0.99 -7.56 -4.78
C GLY A 138 -0.63 -7.69 -3.30
N SER A 139 -1.39 -7.02 -2.45
CA SER A 139 -1.18 -7.05 -1.00
C SER A 139 -2.49 -7.18 -0.24
N ALA A 140 -2.41 -7.65 1.00
CA ALA A 140 -3.55 -7.72 1.90
C ALA A 140 -3.20 -7.12 3.26
N LEU A 141 -4.14 -6.43 3.88
CA LEU A 141 -4.06 -5.98 5.27
C LEU A 141 -4.54 -7.12 6.17
N ILE A 142 -3.70 -7.55 7.10
CA ILE A 142 -4.00 -8.62 8.06
C ILE A 142 -4.06 -8.03 9.46
N ILE A 143 -5.10 -8.41 10.22
CA ILE A 143 -5.19 -8.16 11.67
C ILE A 143 -4.95 -9.47 12.40
N HIS A 144 -4.11 -9.43 13.42
CA HIS A 144 -3.68 -10.58 14.20
C HIS A 144 -4.42 -10.69 15.54
N ALA A 145 -4.38 -11.88 16.14
CA ALA A 145 -5.08 -12.17 17.40
C ALA A 145 -4.41 -11.53 18.63
N GLY A 146 -3.11 -11.29 18.57
CA GLY A 146 -2.31 -10.76 19.68
C GLY A 146 -1.61 -9.47 19.31
N THR A 147 -0.99 -8.89 20.32
CA THR A 147 -0.15 -7.70 20.21
C THR A 147 1.12 -8.03 19.43
N ASP A 148 1.51 -7.14 18.52
CA ASP A 148 2.84 -7.12 17.94
C ASP A 148 3.83 -6.52 18.94
N ASP A 149 4.93 -7.23 19.25
CA ASP A 149 5.99 -6.74 20.14
C ASP A 149 6.95 -5.77 19.43
N LEU A 150 6.77 -5.55 18.12
CA LEU A 150 7.50 -4.65 17.23
C LEU A 150 9.00 -4.98 17.07
N VAL A 151 9.44 -6.14 17.53
CA VAL A 151 10.87 -6.51 17.62
C VAL A 151 11.15 -7.92 17.11
N THR A 152 10.32 -8.90 17.49
CA THR A 152 10.62 -10.31 17.24
C THR A 152 10.40 -10.69 15.78
N ASP A 153 11.48 -10.98 15.08
CA ASP A 153 11.45 -11.43 13.69
C ASP A 153 10.88 -12.85 13.57
N PRO A 154 10.04 -13.17 12.59
CA PRO A 154 9.58 -12.31 11.49
C PRO A 154 8.18 -11.71 11.70
N THR A 155 7.53 -11.84 12.84
CA THR A 155 6.08 -11.55 12.98
C THR A 155 5.69 -10.76 14.22
N GLY A 156 6.65 -10.29 15.04
CA GLY A 156 6.37 -9.58 16.30
C GLY A 156 5.55 -10.38 17.29
N ASN A 157 5.56 -11.73 17.21
CA ASN A 157 4.75 -12.60 18.07
C ASN A 157 3.24 -12.30 18.02
N SER A 158 2.74 -11.65 16.99
CA SER A 158 1.36 -11.16 16.89
C SER A 158 0.29 -12.26 16.80
N GLY A 159 0.70 -13.52 16.62
CA GLY A 159 -0.18 -14.69 16.70
C GLY A 159 -1.00 -14.93 15.43
N GLY A 160 -2.15 -15.60 15.60
CA GLY A 160 -3.00 -16.02 14.49
C GLY A 160 -3.65 -14.84 13.74
N ARG A 161 -4.07 -15.07 12.50
CA ARG A 161 -4.74 -14.06 11.65
C ARG A 161 -6.24 -14.13 11.88
N ILE A 162 -6.87 -13.02 12.25
CA ILE A 162 -8.29 -12.97 12.61
C ILE A 162 -9.14 -12.19 11.61
N ALA A 163 -8.54 -11.26 10.86
CA ALA A 163 -9.23 -10.54 9.81
C ALA A 163 -8.27 -10.19 8.67
N CYS A 164 -8.81 -10.02 7.47
CA CYS A 164 -8.07 -9.77 6.24
C CYS A 164 -8.88 -8.86 5.30
N GLY A 165 -8.17 -7.99 4.58
CA GLY A 165 -8.72 -7.18 3.50
C GLY A 165 -7.72 -7.08 2.36
N VAL A 166 -8.09 -7.51 1.14
CA VAL A 166 -7.26 -7.30 -0.05
C VAL A 166 -7.21 -5.80 -0.34
N ILE A 167 -6.01 -5.27 -0.53
CA ILE A 167 -5.82 -3.85 -0.85
C ILE A 167 -5.95 -3.70 -2.37
N VAL A 168 -6.88 -2.84 -2.80
CA VAL A 168 -7.14 -2.52 -4.20
C VAL A 168 -6.83 -1.05 -4.49
N ALA A 169 -6.29 -0.77 -5.66
CA ALA A 169 -6.02 0.59 -6.13
C ALA A 169 -7.34 1.31 -6.48
N GLU A 170 -7.41 2.62 -6.20
CA GLU A 170 -8.52 3.52 -6.53
C GLU A 170 -8.09 4.60 -7.54
#